data_857f742efa6ddf7c16b49a15efe2aa71
#
_entry.id   857f742efa6ddf7c16b49a15efe2aa71
#
_cell.length_a   1.000
_cell.length_b   1.000
_cell.length_c   1.000
_cell.angle_alpha   90.00
_cell.angle_beta   90.00
_cell.angle_gamma   90.00
#
_symmetry.space_group_name_H-M   'P 1'
#
loop_
_entity.id
_entity.type
_entity.pdbx_description
1 polymer ?
#
loop_
_entity_poly.entity_id
_entity_poly.type
_entity_poly.pdbx_seq_one_letter_code
_entity_poly.pdbx_strand_id
1 'polypeptide(L)'
;MKKHISTIILILIFLVGLSVLLYPAVSDWWNSKVQTKAIVDYDNALSNMSEADYEAEFAAADAYNASLREISMPLINYSEVPGYDDILNVMGNGMIGYIAIDKINVKL
;
A
#
# COMPACT_ATOMS: atom_id res chain seq x y z
N MET A 1 46.57 -19.67 -15.53
CA MET A 1 45.51 -19.84 -14.51
C MET A 1 45.40 -18.66 -13.56
N LYS A 2 46.47 -18.15 -12.98
CA LYS A 2 46.41 -17.02 -12.03
C LYS A 2 45.85 -15.74 -12.63
N LYS A 3 46.09 -15.43 -13.92
CA LYS A 3 45.55 -14.24 -14.61
C LYS A 3 44.06 -14.26 -14.76
N HIS A 4 43.45 -15.42 -14.98
CA HIS A 4 41.98 -15.55 -15.14
C HIS A 4 41.26 -15.44 -13.80
N ILE A 5 41.89 -15.91 -12.71
CA ILE A 5 41.32 -15.80 -11.36
C ILE A 5 41.18 -14.34 -10.95
N SER A 6 42.20 -13.51 -11.16
CA SER A 6 42.12 -12.08 -10.88
C SER A 6 41.03 -11.39 -11.68
N THR A 7 40.88 -11.74 -12.96
CA THR A 7 39.83 -11.19 -13.82
C THR A 7 38.43 -11.60 -13.34
N ILE A 8 38.26 -12.86 -12.95
CA ILE A 8 36.98 -13.35 -12.41
C ILE A 8 36.59 -12.62 -11.12
N ILE A 9 37.55 -12.46 -10.21
CA ILE A 9 37.35 -11.72 -8.95
C ILE A 9 36.96 -10.27 -9.24
N LEU A 10 37.62 -9.63 -10.18
CA LEU A 10 37.33 -8.24 -10.55
C LEU A 10 35.90 -8.09 -11.16
N ILE A 11 35.49 -9.03 -12.00
CA ILE A 11 34.14 -9.08 -12.55
C ILE A 11 33.11 -9.30 -11.43
N LEU A 12 33.36 -10.19 -10.49
CA LEU A 12 32.45 -10.42 -9.36
C LEU A 12 32.28 -9.17 -8.50
N ILE A 13 33.38 -8.48 -8.18
CA ILE A 13 33.33 -7.22 -7.42
C ILE A 13 32.53 -6.16 -8.20
N PHE A 14 32.76 -6.06 -9.50
CA PHE A 14 32.03 -5.14 -10.36
C PHE A 14 30.51 -5.44 -10.38
N LEU A 15 30.11 -6.71 -10.52
CA LEU A 15 28.71 -7.11 -10.51
C LEU A 15 28.03 -6.83 -9.18
N VAL A 16 28.70 -7.07 -8.06
CA VAL A 16 28.19 -6.73 -6.73
C VAL A 16 27.97 -5.22 -6.59
N GLY A 17 28.97 -4.42 -6.97
CA GLY A 17 28.86 -2.96 -6.92
C GLY A 17 27.76 -2.41 -7.82
N LEU A 18 27.61 -2.95 -9.04
CA LEU A 18 26.56 -2.58 -9.96
C LEU A 18 25.17 -2.93 -9.40
N SER A 19 25.02 -4.10 -8.77
CA SER A 19 23.78 -4.54 -8.13
C SER A 19 23.36 -3.60 -6.99
N VAL A 20 24.29 -3.19 -6.15
CA VAL A 20 24.04 -2.23 -5.06
C VAL A 20 23.63 -0.87 -5.62
N LEU A 21 24.25 -0.42 -6.70
CA LEU A 21 23.95 0.86 -7.34
C LEU A 21 22.56 0.87 -8.00
N LEU A 22 22.16 -0.24 -8.63
CA LEU A 22 20.88 -0.37 -9.33
C LEU A 22 19.70 -0.70 -8.40
N TYR A 23 19.97 -1.19 -7.21
CA TYR A 23 18.94 -1.63 -6.27
C TYR A 23 17.86 -0.57 -6.00
N PRO A 24 18.18 0.71 -5.67
CA PRO A 24 17.17 1.72 -5.46
C PRO A 24 16.26 1.93 -6.68
N ALA A 25 16.85 2.03 -7.87
CA ALA A 25 16.09 2.25 -9.10
C ALA A 25 15.13 1.10 -9.44
N VAL A 26 15.60 -0.14 -9.27
CA VAL A 26 14.78 -1.34 -9.48
C VAL A 26 13.69 -1.45 -8.42
N SER A 27 14.01 -1.16 -7.17
CA SER A 27 13.06 -1.15 -6.07
C SER A 27 11.96 -0.11 -6.27
N ASP A 28 12.31 1.10 -6.65
CA ASP A 28 11.36 2.18 -6.90
C ASP A 28 10.45 1.85 -8.08
N TRP A 29 11.01 1.31 -9.15
CA TRP A 29 10.23 0.87 -10.30
C TRP A 29 9.24 -0.24 -9.94
N TRP A 30 9.69 -1.24 -9.17
CA TRP A 30 8.85 -2.35 -8.71
C TRP A 30 7.72 -1.87 -7.80
N ASN A 31 8.06 -1.06 -6.80
CA ASN A 31 7.08 -0.49 -5.87
C ASN A 31 6.03 0.37 -6.59
N SER A 32 6.45 1.18 -7.56
CA SER A 32 5.54 1.96 -8.40
C SER A 32 4.56 1.08 -9.18
N LYS A 33 5.02 -0.05 -9.72
CA LYS A 33 4.16 -1.02 -10.41
C LYS A 33 3.14 -1.66 -9.48
N VAL A 34 3.57 -2.06 -8.30
CA VAL A 34 2.68 -2.68 -7.29
C VAL A 34 1.64 -1.68 -6.81
N GLN A 35 2.02 -0.45 -6.51
CA GLN A 35 1.09 0.61 -6.08
C GLN A 35 0.08 0.94 -7.17
N THR A 36 0.52 1.09 -8.41
CA THR A 36 -0.38 1.39 -9.55
C THR A 36 -1.40 0.26 -9.74
N LYS A 37 -0.96 -0.99 -9.65
CA LYS A 37 -1.87 -2.15 -9.73
C LYS A 37 -2.90 -2.13 -8.61
N ALA A 38 -2.48 -1.87 -7.38
CA ALA A 38 -3.38 -1.80 -6.22
C ALA A 38 -4.45 -0.71 -6.40
N ILE A 39 -4.08 0.47 -6.90
CA ILE A 39 -5.02 1.56 -7.19
C ILE A 39 -6.03 1.17 -8.28
N VAL A 40 -5.57 0.55 -9.37
CA VAL A 40 -6.45 0.10 -10.45
C VAL A 40 -7.42 -0.98 -9.98
N ASP A 41 -6.94 -1.94 -9.22
CA ASP A 41 -7.77 -3.01 -8.65
C ASP A 41 -8.83 -2.42 -7.69
N TYR A 42 -8.46 -1.43 -6.89
CA TYR A 42 -9.38 -0.72 -6.02
C TYR A 42 -10.44 0.06 -6.78
N ASP A 43 -10.07 0.81 -7.81
CA ASP A 43 -11.01 1.55 -8.66
C ASP A 43 -11.98 0.61 -9.37
N ASN A 44 -11.52 -0.56 -9.82
CA ASN A 44 -12.37 -1.58 -10.41
C ASN A 44 -13.36 -2.17 -9.39
N ALA A 45 -12.91 -2.41 -8.16
CA ALA A 45 -13.79 -2.88 -7.09
C ALA A 45 -14.88 -1.84 -6.78
N LEU A 46 -14.52 -0.56 -6.71
CA LEU A 46 -15.48 0.53 -6.50
C LEU A 46 -16.49 0.66 -7.64
N SER A 47 -16.07 0.52 -8.90
CA SER A 47 -16.97 0.63 -10.06
C SER A 47 -18.00 -0.49 -10.13
N ASN A 48 -17.76 -1.62 -9.48
CA ASN A 48 -18.69 -2.74 -9.36
C ASN A 48 -19.67 -2.59 -8.19
N MET A 49 -19.51 -1.58 -7.34
CA MET A 49 -20.40 -1.31 -6.21
C MET A 49 -21.61 -0.50 -6.65
N SER A 50 -22.78 -0.81 -6.09
CA SER A 50 -23.97 0.00 -6.23
C SER A 50 -23.94 1.20 -5.27
N GLU A 51 -24.82 2.19 -5.51
CA GLU A 51 -24.95 3.32 -4.59
C GLU A 51 -25.38 2.88 -3.18
N ALA A 52 -26.24 1.86 -3.09
CA ALA A 52 -26.62 1.27 -1.83
C ALA A 52 -25.43 0.63 -1.07
N ASP A 53 -24.48 0.04 -1.79
CA ASP A 53 -23.25 -0.50 -1.20
C ASP A 53 -22.36 0.60 -0.61
N TYR A 54 -22.24 1.74 -1.32
CA TYR A 54 -21.53 2.91 -0.81
C TYR A 54 -22.19 3.46 0.47
N GLU A 55 -23.51 3.62 0.45
CA GLU A 55 -24.23 4.09 1.64
C GLU A 55 -24.07 3.16 2.82
N ALA A 56 -24.08 1.84 2.61
CA ALA A 56 -23.85 0.85 3.66
C ALA A 56 -22.45 0.94 4.26
N GLU A 57 -21.42 1.11 3.43
CA GLU A 57 -20.03 1.28 3.88
C GLU A 57 -19.85 2.56 4.69
N PHE A 58 -20.38 3.68 4.22
CA PHE A 58 -20.30 4.95 4.97
C PHE A 58 -21.11 4.91 6.27
N ALA A 59 -22.27 4.29 6.27
CA ALA A 59 -23.07 4.12 7.48
C ALA A 59 -22.33 3.27 8.52
N ALA A 60 -21.65 2.21 8.10
CA ALA A 60 -20.82 1.39 8.99
C ALA A 60 -19.64 2.18 9.55
N ALA A 61 -18.99 3.01 8.74
CA ALA A 61 -17.90 3.88 9.17
C ALA A 61 -18.37 4.94 10.18
N ASP A 62 -19.52 5.56 9.94
CA ASP A 62 -20.11 6.54 10.84
C ASP A 62 -20.50 5.91 12.19
N ALA A 63 -21.08 4.72 12.17
CA ALA A 63 -21.41 3.97 13.38
C ALA A 63 -20.15 3.60 14.18
N TYR A 64 -19.09 3.19 13.50
CA TYR A 64 -17.80 2.92 14.12
C TYR A 64 -17.20 4.16 14.78
N ASN A 65 -17.21 5.29 14.08
CA ASN A 65 -16.72 6.58 14.60
C ASN A 65 -17.53 7.05 15.82
N ALA A 66 -18.85 6.86 15.82
CA ALA A 66 -19.70 7.16 16.97
C ALA A 66 -19.31 6.31 18.17
N SER A 67 -19.07 5.01 17.97
CA SER A 67 -18.62 4.10 19.03
C SER A 67 -17.25 4.49 19.59
N LEU A 68 -16.32 4.94 18.73
CA LEU A 68 -15.01 5.44 19.18
C LEU A 68 -15.11 6.68 20.08
N ARG A 69 -16.08 7.56 19.85
CA ARG A 69 -16.27 8.76 20.66
C ARG A 69 -16.75 8.46 22.09
N GLU A 70 -17.35 7.31 22.30
CA GLU A 70 -17.86 6.89 23.59
C GLU A 70 -16.80 6.31 24.51
N ILE A 71 -15.65 5.90 23.97
CA ILE A 71 -14.56 5.34 24.77
C ILE A 71 -13.56 6.43 25.22
N SER A 72 -12.87 6.14 26.33
CA SER A 72 -11.81 7.01 26.82
C SER A 72 -10.55 6.84 25.97
N MET A 73 -9.95 7.94 25.54
CA MET A 73 -8.73 7.95 24.70
C MET A 73 -8.83 7.05 23.46
N PRO A 74 -9.70 7.38 22.48
CA PRO A 74 -10.00 6.50 21.35
C PRO A 74 -8.79 6.18 20.46
N LEU A 75 -7.77 7.06 20.39
CA LEU A 75 -6.56 6.81 19.62
C LEU A 75 -5.63 5.76 20.25
N ILE A 76 -5.80 5.49 21.54
CA ILE A 76 -5.01 4.48 22.26
C ILE A 76 -5.82 3.19 22.43
N ASN A 77 -7.08 3.33 22.78
CA ASN A 77 -7.98 2.23 23.13
C ASN A 77 -8.90 1.79 21.98
N TYR A 78 -8.54 2.08 20.74
CA TYR A 78 -9.35 1.77 19.55
C TYR A 78 -9.71 0.27 19.44
N SER A 79 -8.91 -0.62 20.02
CA SER A 79 -9.14 -2.06 20.03
C SER A 79 -10.35 -2.49 20.89
N GLU A 80 -10.85 -1.61 21.75
CA GLU A 80 -12.08 -1.86 22.52
C GLU A 80 -13.33 -1.84 21.63
N VAL A 81 -13.26 -1.20 20.46
CA VAL A 81 -14.35 -1.18 19.48
C VAL A 81 -14.04 -2.21 18.40
N PRO A 82 -14.86 -3.27 18.25
CA PRO A 82 -14.64 -4.29 17.22
C PRO A 82 -14.94 -3.76 15.81
N GLY A 83 -14.35 -4.39 14.79
CA GLY A 83 -14.65 -4.13 13.38
C GLY A 83 -13.74 -3.12 12.71
N TYR A 84 -12.64 -2.69 13.35
CA TYR A 84 -11.67 -1.76 12.75
C TYR A 84 -11.14 -2.23 11.39
N ASP A 85 -10.79 -3.50 11.27
CA ASP A 85 -10.22 -4.07 10.05
C ASP A 85 -11.26 -4.28 8.92
N ASP A 86 -12.53 -4.29 9.27
CA ASP A 86 -13.64 -4.54 8.32
C ASP A 86 -14.23 -3.26 7.74
N ILE A 87 -13.99 -2.11 8.36
CA ILE A 87 -14.54 -0.82 7.91
C ILE A 87 -13.85 -0.34 6.64
N LEU A 88 -14.64 -0.03 5.61
CA LEU A 88 -14.18 0.45 4.30
C LEU A 88 -13.23 -0.51 3.55
N ASN A 89 -13.12 -1.74 4.00
CA ASN A 89 -12.25 -2.76 3.41
C ASN A 89 -12.95 -3.46 2.22
N VAL A 90 -13.17 -2.71 1.16
CA VAL A 90 -13.95 -3.14 -0.02
C VAL A 90 -13.36 -4.37 -0.71
N MET A 91 -12.04 -4.45 -0.79
CA MET A 91 -11.32 -5.56 -1.45
C MET A 91 -10.98 -6.72 -0.52
N GLY A 92 -11.17 -6.58 0.79
CA GLY A 92 -10.78 -7.58 1.77
C GLY A 92 -9.27 -7.70 2.03
N ASN A 93 -8.46 -6.78 1.52
CA ASN A 93 -7.01 -6.76 1.66
C ASN A 93 -6.47 -5.68 2.60
N GLY A 94 -7.37 -4.96 3.28
CA GLY A 94 -7.05 -3.87 4.20
C GLY A 94 -6.92 -2.49 3.56
N MET A 95 -7.01 -2.37 2.24
CA MET A 95 -6.97 -1.09 1.55
C MET A 95 -8.32 -0.37 1.67
N ILE A 96 -8.32 0.81 2.27
CA ILE A 96 -9.54 1.62 2.47
C ILE A 96 -9.66 2.80 1.50
N GLY A 97 -8.60 3.10 0.75
CA GLY A 97 -8.57 4.19 -0.19
C GLY A 97 -7.16 4.53 -0.64
N TYR A 98 -7.06 5.57 -1.43
CA TYR A 98 -5.76 6.14 -1.84
C TYR A 98 -5.84 7.67 -1.90
N ILE A 99 -4.67 8.31 -1.87
CA ILE A 99 -4.55 9.76 -1.96
C ILE A 99 -3.95 10.12 -3.32
N ALA A 100 -4.63 10.98 -4.07
CA ALA A 100 -4.12 11.51 -5.33
C ALA A 100 -3.90 13.02 -5.19
N ILE A 101 -2.68 13.49 -5.50
CA ILE A 101 -2.31 14.90 -5.52
C ILE A 101 -1.78 15.22 -6.91
N ASP A 102 -2.67 15.67 -7.78
CA ASP A 102 -2.36 15.89 -9.20
C ASP A 102 -1.29 16.97 -9.41
N LYS A 103 -1.26 17.99 -8.54
CA LYS A 103 -0.30 19.09 -8.62
C LYS A 103 1.15 18.64 -8.56
N ILE A 104 1.44 17.56 -7.85
CA ILE A 104 2.77 16.99 -7.70
C ILE A 104 2.87 15.58 -8.27
N ASN A 105 1.82 15.15 -8.98
CA ASN A 105 1.72 13.84 -9.63
C ASN A 105 1.97 12.65 -8.67
N VAL A 106 1.36 12.71 -7.49
CA VAL A 106 1.46 11.67 -6.46
C VAL A 106 0.15 10.93 -6.31
N LYS A 107 0.22 9.59 -6.30
CA LYS A 107 -0.87 8.67 -5.90
C LYS A 107 -0.32 7.67 -4.87
N LEU A 108 -0.91 7.65 -3.70
CA LEU A 108 -0.49 6.80 -2.57
C LEU A 108 -1.64 5.95 -2.06
#